data_3ef3055f7f892e4466376e9f5a4e55db
#
_entry.id   3ef3055f7f892e4466376e9f5a4e55db
#
_cell.length_a   1.000
_cell.length_b   1.000
_cell.length_c   1.000
_cell.angle_alpha   90.00
_cell.angle_beta   90.00
_cell.angle_gamma   90.00
#
_symmetry.space_group_name_H-M   'P 1'
#
loop_
_entity.id
_entity.type
_entity.pdbx_description
1 polymer ?
#
loop_
_entity_poly.entity_id
_entity_poly.type
_entity_poly.pdbx_seq_one_letter_code
_entity_poly.pdbx_strand_id
1 'polypeptide(L)'
;MIRTFFRHILESFKSLRRNGWMTISSISAVTITLALLGAFLMIILNTVKLAEDMENNVEVSVFMNHGVTQEEQDELEATLKALRHVGSVEFSSQDEELERVKESYGDVWGLFDQDNPLLNVFIVRATEPQYVKDITKTAQSSEYSKVVHKATYGEDLSDKIFGIAEGVRTW
;
A
#
# COMPACT_ATOMS: atom_id res chain seq x y z
N MET A 1 -11.25 -26.35 -52.13
CA MET A 1 -10.53 -25.38 -51.30
C MET A 1 -9.91 -25.99 -50.04
N ILE A 2 -10.66 -26.71 -49.21
CA ILE A 2 -10.14 -27.31 -47.95
C ILE A 2 -8.99 -28.30 -48.19
N ARG A 3 -9.12 -29.16 -49.21
CA ARG A 3 -8.11 -30.16 -49.58
C ARG A 3 -6.78 -29.54 -50.05
N THR A 4 -6.85 -28.39 -50.72
CA THR A 4 -5.66 -27.63 -51.14
C THR A 4 -4.97 -26.97 -49.96
N PHE A 5 -5.72 -26.45 -48.99
CA PHE A 5 -5.22 -25.87 -47.75
C PHE A 5 -4.44 -26.90 -46.91
N PHE A 6 -5.01 -28.09 -46.69
CA PHE A 6 -4.32 -29.17 -45.96
C PHE A 6 -3.04 -29.62 -46.66
N ARG A 7 -3.03 -29.65 -48.01
CA ARG A 7 -1.82 -30.00 -48.77
C ARG A 7 -0.72 -28.94 -48.56
N HIS A 8 -1.05 -27.66 -48.57
CA HIS A 8 -0.07 -26.59 -48.30
C HIS A 8 0.48 -26.63 -46.87
N ILE A 9 -0.33 -26.95 -45.89
CA ILE A 9 0.14 -27.17 -44.53
C ILE A 9 1.14 -28.31 -44.44
N LEU A 10 0.82 -29.46 -45.03
CA LEU A 10 1.71 -30.61 -45.04
C LEU A 10 3.02 -30.34 -45.80
N GLU A 11 2.98 -29.63 -46.93
CA GLU A 11 4.17 -29.22 -47.69
C GLU A 11 5.04 -28.26 -46.89
N SER A 12 4.43 -27.32 -46.14
CA SER A 12 5.14 -26.41 -45.22
C SER A 12 5.86 -27.17 -44.11
N PHE A 13 5.21 -28.12 -43.44
CA PHE A 13 5.84 -28.98 -42.45
C PHE A 13 7.00 -29.80 -42.98
N LYS A 14 6.86 -30.33 -44.21
CA LYS A 14 7.91 -31.09 -44.87
C LYS A 14 9.10 -30.21 -45.23
N SER A 15 8.86 -28.96 -45.63
CA SER A 15 9.90 -27.97 -45.93
C SER A 15 10.65 -27.56 -44.66
N LEU A 16 9.94 -27.31 -43.55
CA LEU A 16 10.53 -27.01 -42.23
C LEU A 16 11.48 -28.14 -41.76
N ARG A 17 11.04 -29.39 -41.91
CA ARG A 17 11.86 -30.57 -41.55
C ARG A 17 13.08 -30.72 -42.45
N ARG A 18 13.01 -30.39 -43.72
CA ARG A 18 14.13 -30.47 -44.65
C ARG A 18 15.21 -29.42 -44.37
N ASN A 19 14.81 -28.24 -43.88
CA ASN A 19 15.69 -27.13 -43.55
C ASN A 19 15.81 -26.96 -42.02
N GLY A 20 16.02 -28.07 -41.28
CA GLY A 20 15.95 -28.12 -39.80
C GLY A 20 16.78 -27.05 -39.10
N TRP A 21 18.04 -26.83 -39.53
CA TRP A 21 18.92 -25.84 -38.90
C TRP A 21 18.38 -24.40 -38.99
N MET A 22 17.91 -24.02 -40.17
CA MET A 22 17.34 -22.69 -40.39
C MET A 22 16.00 -22.51 -39.67
N THR A 23 15.21 -23.57 -39.59
CA THR A 23 13.95 -23.58 -38.83
C THR A 23 14.18 -23.40 -37.34
N ILE A 24 15.13 -24.13 -36.75
CA ILE A 24 15.50 -24.00 -35.34
C ILE A 24 15.96 -22.56 -35.02
N SER A 25 16.83 -22.02 -35.88
CA SER A 25 17.35 -20.67 -35.74
C SER A 25 16.22 -19.61 -35.72
N SER A 26 15.29 -19.73 -36.69
CA SER A 26 14.13 -18.81 -36.79
C SER A 26 13.17 -18.93 -35.59
N ILE A 27 12.85 -20.18 -35.20
CA ILE A 27 11.98 -20.42 -34.04
C ILE A 27 12.64 -19.87 -32.78
N SER A 28 13.93 -20.12 -32.55
CA SER A 28 14.68 -19.62 -31.38
C SER A 28 14.66 -18.10 -31.35
N ALA A 29 14.89 -17.43 -32.49
CA ALA A 29 14.86 -15.96 -32.53
C ALA A 29 13.48 -15.40 -32.14
N VAL A 30 12.40 -15.95 -32.69
CA VAL A 30 11.04 -15.52 -32.34
C VAL A 30 10.70 -15.83 -30.91
N THR A 31 11.09 -17.01 -30.40
CA THR A 31 10.84 -17.40 -29.01
C THR A 31 11.54 -16.46 -28.03
N ILE A 32 12.83 -16.13 -28.26
CA ILE A 32 13.58 -15.19 -27.43
C ILE A 32 12.92 -13.81 -27.45
N THR A 33 12.54 -13.32 -28.64
CA THR A 33 11.89 -12.02 -28.78
C THR A 33 10.57 -11.96 -28.00
N LEU A 34 9.73 -12.99 -28.12
CA LEU A 34 8.45 -13.06 -27.39
C LEU A 34 8.65 -13.23 -25.89
N ALA A 35 9.67 -14.00 -25.47
CA ALA A 35 10.01 -14.15 -24.07
C ALA A 35 10.48 -12.82 -23.45
N LEU A 36 11.32 -12.08 -24.15
CA LEU A 36 11.76 -10.74 -23.71
C LEU A 36 10.60 -9.75 -23.66
N LEU A 37 9.73 -9.76 -24.66
CA LEU A 37 8.54 -8.90 -24.67
C LEU A 37 7.62 -9.24 -23.49
N GLY A 38 7.38 -10.52 -23.22
CA GLY A 38 6.57 -10.97 -22.11
C GLY A 38 7.17 -10.57 -20.74
N ALA A 39 8.49 -10.75 -20.58
CA ALA A 39 9.19 -10.33 -19.38
C ALA A 39 9.10 -8.82 -19.17
N PHE A 40 9.25 -8.03 -20.22
CA PHE A 40 9.15 -6.57 -20.16
C PHE A 40 7.74 -6.10 -19.80
N LEU A 41 6.70 -6.72 -20.36
CA LEU A 41 5.32 -6.44 -20.01
C LEU A 41 5.02 -6.79 -18.54
N MET A 42 5.53 -7.90 -18.03
CA MET A 42 5.40 -8.26 -16.61
C MET A 42 6.04 -7.20 -15.68
N ILE A 43 7.23 -6.71 -16.02
CA ILE A 43 7.91 -5.66 -15.24
C ILE A 43 7.07 -4.38 -15.24
N ILE A 44 6.58 -3.94 -16.38
CA ILE A 44 5.74 -2.73 -16.48
C ILE A 44 4.49 -2.87 -15.62
N LEU A 45 3.74 -3.97 -15.77
CA LEU A 45 2.50 -4.18 -15.01
C LEU A 45 2.73 -4.25 -13.50
N ASN A 46 3.81 -4.90 -13.07
CA ASN A 46 4.17 -4.91 -11.64
C ASN A 46 4.59 -3.52 -11.14
N THR A 47 5.31 -2.74 -11.94
CA THR A 47 5.70 -1.37 -11.57
C THR A 47 4.50 -0.45 -11.45
N VAL A 48 3.54 -0.53 -12.38
CA VAL A 48 2.30 0.26 -12.31
C VAL A 48 1.51 -0.12 -11.07
N LYS A 49 1.33 -1.42 -10.80
CA LYS A 49 0.63 -1.89 -9.60
C LYS A 49 1.31 -1.41 -8.31
N LEU A 50 2.64 -1.49 -8.24
CA LEU A 50 3.40 -1.00 -7.08
C LEU A 50 3.20 0.51 -6.89
N ALA A 51 3.19 1.28 -7.98
CA ALA A 51 2.94 2.72 -7.92
C ALA A 51 1.52 3.01 -7.40
N GLU A 52 0.50 2.31 -7.89
CA GLU A 52 -0.89 2.42 -7.41
C GLU A 52 -1.02 2.02 -5.94
N ASP A 53 -0.36 0.95 -5.50
CA ASP A 53 -0.35 0.52 -4.11
C ASP A 53 0.34 1.57 -3.21
N MET A 54 1.40 2.22 -3.67
CA MET A 54 2.07 3.30 -2.95
C MET A 54 1.21 4.57 -2.90
N GLU A 55 0.52 4.93 -3.97
CA GLU A 55 -0.39 6.08 -4.01
C GLU A 55 -1.59 5.90 -3.08
N ASN A 56 -2.17 4.68 -3.02
CA ASN A 56 -3.32 4.37 -2.18
C ASN A 56 -2.97 4.27 -0.68
N ASN A 57 -1.70 4.09 -0.32
CA ASN A 57 -1.25 3.94 1.07
C ASN A 57 -0.70 5.24 1.67
N VAL A 58 -0.88 6.38 1.02
CA VAL A 58 -0.45 7.67 1.59
C VAL A 58 -1.52 8.19 2.55
N GLU A 59 -1.48 7.68 3.75
CA GLU A 59 -2.38 8.01 4.84
C GLU A 59 -1.68 8.90 5.86
N VAL A 60 -2.43 9.83 6.43
CA VAL A 60 -2.02 10.62 7.60
C VAL A 60 -2.70 10.03 8.82
N SER A 61 -1.92 9.52 9.76
CA SER A 61 -2.42 9.05 11.05
C SER A 61 -2.39 10.21 12.05
N VAL A 62 -3.57 10.61 12.51
CA VAL A 62 -3.75 11.68 13.50
C VAL A 62 -4.11 11.04 14.83
N PHE A 63 -3.12 10.90 15.71
CA PHE A 63 -3.28 10.33 17.05
C PHE A 63 -3.88 11.34 17.99
N MET A 64 -4.88 10.91 18.77
CA MET A 64 -5.53 11.78 19.77
C MET A 64 -4.86 11.67 21.13
N ASN A 65 -5.02 12.70 21.95
CA ASN A 65 -4.61 12.67 23.34
C ASN A 65 -5.49 11.71 24.16
N HIS A 66 -4.98 11.23 25.28
CA HIS A 66 -5.80 10.49 26.23
C HIS A 66 -6.87 11.39 26.85
N GLY A 67 -8.08 10.83 27.04
CA GLY A 67 -9.17 11.53 27.73
C GLY A 67 -9.94 12.55 26.88
N VAL A 68 -9.74 12.54 25.57
CA VAL A 68 -10.55 13.33 24.62
C VAL A 68 -12.01 12.89 24.72
N THR A 69 -12.92 13.85 24.85
CA THR A 69 -14.36 13.59 24.94
C THR A 69 -14.93 13.24 23.54
N GLN A 70 -16.10 12.59 23.52
CA GLN A 70 -16.77 12.27 22.24
C GLN A 70 -17.10 13.53 21.43
N GLU A 71 -17.47 14.63 22.10
CA GLU A 71 -17.77 15.90 21.43
C GLU A 71 -16.52 16.48 20.74
N GLU A 72 -15.38 16.46 21.43
CA GLU A 72 -14.09 16.91 20.86
C GLU A 72 -13.62 16.01 19.71
N GLN A 73 -13.89 14.70 19.81
CA GLN A 73 -13.61 13.74 18.75
C GLN A 73 -14.44 14.04 17.50
N ASP A 74 -15.76 14.25 17.67
CA ASP A 74 -16.69 14.53 16.56
C ASP A 74 -16.35 15.88 15.91
N GLU A 75 -15.94 16.89 16.68
CA GLU A 75 -15.48 18.18 16.18
C GLU A 75 -14.19 18.05 15.35
N LEU A 76 -13.22 17.26 15.86
CA LEU A 76 -11.98 16.98 15.13
C LEU A 76 -12.27 16.25 13.82
N GLU A 77 -13.13 15.23 13.84
CA GLU A 77 -13.53 14.49 12.65
C GLU A 77 -14.15 15.40 11.59
N ALA A 78 -15.11 16.25 12.02
CA ALA A 78 -15.76 17.21 11.12
C ALA A 78 -14.74 18.19 10.51
N THR A 79 -13.79 18.63 11.31
CA THR A 79 -12.72 19.53 10.87
C THR A 79 -11.78 18.85 9.87
N LEU A 80 -11.33 17.62 10.17
CA LEU A 80 -10.47 16.86 9.26
C LEU A 80 -11.17 16.59 7.92
N LYS A 81 -12.47 16.26 7.93
CA LYS A 81 -13.27 16.10 6.70
C LYS A 81 -13.43 17.39 5.90
N ALA A 82 -13.40 18.55 6.55
CA ALA A 82 -13.52 19.85 5.90
C ALA A 82 -12.20 20.37 5.31
N LEU A 83 -11.06 19.75 5.63
CA LEU A 83 -9.78 20.14 5.07
C LEU A 83 -9.73 19.92 3.56
N ARG A 84 -9.08 20.85 2.86
CA ARG A 84 -8.85 20.71 1.41
C ARG A 84 -7.98 19.49 1.13
N HIS A 85 -8.30 18.79 0.05
CA HIS A 85 -7.57 17.61 -0.43
C HIS A 85 -7.63 16.40 0.51
N VAL A 86 -8.58 16.35 1.42
CA VAL A 86 -8.94 15.15 2.18
C VAL A 86 -10.00 14.37 1.40
N GLY A 87 -9.73 13.11 1.12
CA GLY A 87 -10.63 12.19 0.41
C GLY A 87 -11.54 11.44 1.37
N SER A 88 -10.98 10.90 2.46
CA SER A 88 -11.73 10.20 3.51
C SER A 88 -11.06 10.36 4.87
N VAL A 89 -11.87 10.27 5.91
CA VAL A 89 -11.44 10.22 7.31
C VAL A 89 -12.11 9.00 7.93
N GLU A 90 -11.32 8.12 8.49
CA GLU A 90 -11.74 6.90 9.16
C GLU A 90 -11.25 6.92 10.60
N PHE A 91 -12.13 6.63 11.56
CA PHE A 91 -11.77 6.51 12.96
C PHE A 91 -11.37 5.08 13.26
N SER A 92 -10.28 4.90 14.00
CA SER A 92 -9.85 3.63 14.56
C SER A 92 -9.60 3.79 16.05
N SER A 93 -10.21 2.94 16.84
CA SER A 93 -10.02 2.93 18.29
C SER A 93 -8.66 2.31 18.66
N GLN A 94 -8.18 2.62 19.87
CA GLN A 94 -6.95 2.02 20.41
C GLN A 94 -7.00 0.49 20.40
N ASP A 95 -8.18 -0.13 20.57
CA ASP A 95 -8.34 -1.58 20.58
C ASP A 95 -8.27 -2.16 19.16
N GLU A 96 -8.86 -1.49 18.17
CA GLU A 96 -8.74 -1.86 16.75
C GLU A 96 -7.29 -1.72 16.27
N GLU A 97 -6.59 -0.68 16.71
CA GLU A 97 -5.16 -0.51 16.41
C GLU A 97 -4.32 -1.62 17.04
N LEU A 98 -4.62 -2.04 18.26
CA LEU A 98 -3.93 -3.17 18.91
C LEU A 98 -4.12 -4.47 18.13
N GLU A 99 -5.34 -4.77 17.69
CA GLU A 99 -5.62 -5.94 16.85
C GLU A 99 -4.87 -5.87 15.52
N ARG A 100 -4.84 -4.70 14.86
CA ARG A 100 -4.08 -4.49 13.61
C ARG A 100 -2.58 -4.72 13.80
N VAL A 101 -2.03 -4.27 14.92
CA VAL A 101 -0.62 -4.48 15.25
C VAL A 101 -0.34 -5.96 15.53
N LYS A 102 -1.23 -6.67 16.24
CA LYS A 102 -1.12 -8.12 16.47
C LYS A 102 -1.13 -8.90 15.15
N GLU A 103 -2.03 -8.56 14.23
CA GLU A 103 -2.10 -9.21 12.91
C GLU A 103 -0.82 -9.00 12.11
N SER A 104 -0.22 -7.80 12.19
CA SER A 104 0.95 -7.44 11.39
C SER A 104 2.27 -7.95 11.98
N TYR A 105 2.40 -7.94 13.31
CA TYR A 105 3.68 -8.19 14.01
C TYR A 105 3.64 -9.43 14.92
N GLY A 106 2.50 -10.12 14.98
CA GLY A 106 2.33 -11.36 15.75
C GLY A 106 1.95 -11.15 17.20
N ASP A 107 1.80 -12.27 17.91
CA ASP A 107 1.18 -12.38 19.24
C ASP A 107 2.00 -11.76 20.40
N VAL A 108 3.18 -11.21 20.12
CA VAL A 108 4.01 -10.50 21.11
C VAL A 108 3.26 -9.31 21.72
N TRP A 109 2.34 -8.73 20.97
CA TRP A 109 1.49 -7.62 21.40
C TRP A 109 0.30 -8.03 22.28
N GLY A 110 0.01 -9.31 22.42
CA GLY A 110 -1.01 -9.84 23.33
C GLY A 110 -0.76 -9.53 24.81
N LEU A 111 0.48 -9.16 25.16
CA LEU A 111 0.82 -8.69 26.52
C LEU A 111 0.14 -7.37 26.90
N PHE A 112 -0.31 -6.60 25.92
CA PHE A 112 -0.95 -5.29 26.10
C PHE A 112 -2.49 -5.34 26.13
N ASP A 113 -3.09 -6.53 26.14
CA ASP A 113 -4.55 -6.70 26.21
C ASP A 113 -5.18 -6.11 27.47
N GLN A 114 -4.42 -6.02 28.59
CA GLN A 114 -4.90 -5.48 29.85
C GLN A 114 -4.56 -3.99 30.05
N ASP A 115 -3.53 -3.49 29.38
CA ASP A 115 -3.08 -2.10 29.48
C ASP A 115 -2.61 -1.65 28.09
N ASN A 116 -3.57 -1.27 27.25
CA ASN A 116 -3.33 -0.88 25.87
C ASN A 116 -2.65 0.50 25.80
N PRO A 117 -1.37 0.60 25.39
CA PRO A 117 -0.65 1.87 25.34
C PRO A 117 -0.96 2.69 24.10
N LEU A 118 -1.77 2.15 23.17
CA LEU A 118 -2.06 2.81 21.91
C LEU A 118 -3.10 3.92 22.11
N LEU A 119 -3.15 4.81 21.15
CA LEU A 119 -4.08 5.94 21.13
C LEU A 119 -5.14 5.70 20.06
N ASN A 120 -6.31 6.29 20.27
CA ASN A 120 -7.28 6.42 19.20
C ASN A 120 -6.67 7.25 18.05
N VAL A 121 -6.98 6.89 16.81
CA VAL A 121 -6.39 7.51 15.64
C VAL A 121 -7.45 7.80 14.57
N PHE A 122 -7.33 8.95 13.91
CA PHE A 122 -7.99 9.19 12.65
C PHE A 122 -7.03 8.89 11.50
N ILE A 123 -7.45 8.00 10.62
CA ILE A 123 -6.74 7.69 9.38
C ILE A 123 -7.32 8.59 8.29
N VAL A 124 -6.53 9.55 7.87
CA VAL A 124 -6.92 10.57 6.89
C VAL A 124 -6.24 10.25 5.57
N ARG A 125 -7.04 9.95 4.53
CA ARG A 125 -6.54 9.73 3.18
C ARG A 125 -6.60 11.02 2.39
N ALA A 126 -5.45 11.42 1.85
CA ALA A 126 -5.39 12.55 0.93
C ALA A 126 -5.96 12.16 -0.44
N THR A 127 -6.51 13.14 -1.18
CA THR A 127 -6.93 12.92 -2.58
C THR A 127 -5.76 12.68 -3.51
N GLU A 128 -4.57 13.19 -3.17
CA GLU A 128 -3.32 13.02 -3.91
C GLU A 128 -2.14 13.01 -2.92
N PRO A 129 -1.08 12.21 -3.17
CA PRO A 129 0.05 12.04 -2.26
C PRO A 129 0.77 13.34 -1.88
N GLN A 130 0.81 14.29 -2.80
CA GLN A 130 1.51 15.58 -2.60
C GLN A 130 0.91 16.43 -1.46
N TYR A 131 -0.37 16.24 -1.10
CA TYR A 131 -1.05 17.03 -0.07
C TYR A 131 -0.89 16.48 1.34
N VAL A 132 -0.30 15.31 1.50
CA VAL A 132 -0.11 14.64 2.79
C VAL A 132 0.67 15.50 3.78
N LYS A 133 1.73 16.16 3.32
CA LYS A 133 2.54 17.07 4.16
C LYS A 133 1.73 18.25 4.68
N ASP A 134 0.88 18.83 3.84
CA ASP A 134 0.08 19.99 4.21
C ASP A 134 -1.04 19.58 5.19
N ILE A 135 -1.68 18.43 4.96
CA ILE A 135 -2.68 17.87 5.87
C ILE A 135 -2.04 17.57 7.23
N THR A 136 -0.89 16.89 7.27
CA THR A 136 -0.17 16.59 8.50
C THR A 136 0.20 17.85 9.28
N LYS A 137 0.74 18.86 8.59
CA LYS A 137 1.11 20.14 9.20
C LYS A 137 -0.11 20.88 9.76
N THR A 138 -1.24 20.84 9.07
CA THR A 138 -2.48 21.45 9.52
C THR A 138 -3.02 20.72 10.75
N ALA A 139 -3.05 19.38 10.73
CA ALA A 139 -3.47 18.58 11.87
C ALA A 139 -2.59 18.74 13.12
N GLN A 140 -1.30 19.08 12.92
CA GLN A 140 -0.36 19.37 14.03
C GLN A 140 -0.35 20.84 14.46
N SER A 141 -1.20 21.70 13.89
CA SER A 141 -1.21 23.11 14.27
C SER A 141 -1.59 23.30 15.75
N SER A 142 -1.18 24.44 16.31
CA SER A 142 -1.45 24.78 17.71
C SER A 142 -2.94 24.83 18.05
N GLU A 143 -3.79 24.99 17.05
CA GLU A 143 -5.26 25.03 17.19
C GLU A 143 -5.81 23.68 17.68
N TYR A 144 -5.23 22.56 17.23
CA TYR A 144 -5.67 21.20 17.58
C TYR A 144 -4.83 20.54 18.68
N SER A 145 -3.84 21.22 19.23
CA SER A 145 -2.89 20.68 20.21
C SER A 145 -3.51 20.13 21.51
N LYS A 146 -4.75 20.51 21.82
CA LYS A 146 -5.49 19.97 22.96
C LYS A 146 -6.02 18.57 22.71
N VAL A 147 -6.40 18.26 21.46
CA VAL A 147 -7.05 17.02 21.05
C VAL A 147 -6.07 16.11 20.34
N VAL A 148 -5.21 16.68 19.48
CA VAL A 148 -4.23 15.94 18.69
C VAL A 148 -2.93 15.81 19.45
N HIS A 149 -2.53 14.58 19.71
CA HIS A 149 -1.23 14.23 20.27
C HIS A 149 -0.13 14.39 19.21
N LYS A 150 -0.35 13.79 18.06
CA LYS A 150 0.59 13.79 16.95
C LYS A 150 -0.13 13.45 15.64
N ALA A 151 0.32 14.04 14.55
CA ALA A 151 -0.01 13.57 13.20
C ALA A 151 1.27 13.13 12.48
N THR A 152 1.20 12.02 11.73
CA THR A 152 2.35 11.45 11.01
C THR A 152 1.89 10.80 9.72
N TYR A 153 2.77 10.66 8.75
CA TYR A 153 2.51 9.99 7.48
C TYR A 153 3.70 9.12 7.07
N GLY A 154 3.44 8.03 6.32
CA GLY A 154 4.48 7.14 5.81
C GLY A 154 5.10 6.23 6.87
N GLU A 155 6.30 5.71 6.59
CA GLU A 155 7.04 4.70 7.38
C GLU A 155 7.39 5.10 8.82
N ASP A 156 7.22 6.37 9.18
CA ASP A 156 7.53 6.90 10.51
C ASP A 156 6.72 6.23 11.65
N LEU A 157 5.68 5.47 11.30
CA LEU A 157 4.83 4.71 12.23
C LEU A 157 5.55 3.47 12.77
N SER A 158 6.23 2.73 11.91
CA SER A 158 6.91 1.48 12.26
C SER A 158 8.05 1.74 13.24
N ASP A 159 8.88 2.73 12.99
CA ASP A 159 10.05 3.05 13.83
C ASP A 159 9.66 3.48 15.26
N LYS A 160 8.47 4.08 15.42
CA LYS A 160 8.01 4.54 16.74
C LYS A 160 7.28 3.49 17.56
N ILE A 161 6.55 2.59 16.90
CA ILE A 161 5.97 1.41 17.55
C ILE A 161 7.10 0.56 18.15
N PHE A 162 8.20 0.36 17.42
CA PHE A 162 9.39 -0.31 17.92
C PHE A 162 10.06 0.46 19.07
N GLY A 163 10.11 1.78 19.02
CA GLY A 163 10.66 2.62 20.09
C GLY A 163 9.90 2.53 21.41
N ILE A 164 8.58 2.40 21.36
CA ILE A 164 7.73 2.20 22.56
C ILE A 164 7.96 0.79 23.14
N ALA A 165 8.03 -0.24 22.29
CA ALA A 165 8.28 -1.61 22.73
C ALA A 165 9.68 -1.79 23.35
N GLU A 166 10.68 -1.07 22.85
CA GLU A 166 12.04 -1.10 23.39
C GLU A 166 12.16 -0.34 24.73
N GLY A 167 11.39 0.74 24.90
CA GLY A 167 11.30 1.48 26.17
C GLY A 167 10.70 0.66 27.31
N VAL A 168 9.73 -0.20 27.03
CA VAL A 168 9.10 -1.10 28.03
C VAL A 168 10.01 -2.27 28.41
N ARG A 169 10.95 -2.66 27.57
CA ARG A 169 11.88 -3.79 27.80
C ARG A 169 13.07 -3.41 28.71
N THR A 170 13.22 -2.13 29.03
CA THR A 170 14.38 -1.60 29.78
C THR A 170 14.06 -1.31 31.25
N TRP A 171 12.87 -1.71 31.73
CA TRP A 171 12.48 -1.65 33.16
C TRP A 171 12.27 -3.03 33.76
#